data_0d7c0e524be69550f20a262e58d51096
#
_entry.id   0d7c0e524be69550f20a262e58d51096
#
_cell.length_a   1.000
_cell.length_b   1.000
_cell.length_c   1.000
_cell.angle_alpha   90.00
_cell.angle_beta   90.00
_cell.angle_gamma   90.00
#
_symmetry.space_group_name_H-M   'P 1'
#
loop_
_entity.id
_entity.type
_entity.pdbx_description
1 polymer ?
#
loop_
_entity_poly.entity_id
_entity_poly.type
_entity_poly.pdbx_seq_one_letter_code
_entity_poly.pdbx_strand_id
1 'polypeptide(L)'
;MEQVEVKCGKLTISNNNPFTLIAGPCQLENENHAIDVAKKLKEITDKLSIGLIYKTSFDKANRTSLKGKRGVGLEKSLPVFDKIRKDIGIPVLTDIHNVEQCALVSKHVDVLQIPAFLCRQTDLLIAAAKTGKVINVKKGQFLAPWDMVNVTKKISDSGNKNILVTERGASFGYNTLVSDFRSIPIMSKNGYPVVFDATHSVQQPGGLGEKSGGQREFIEYRKGSSCCWSSCGFYGNTP
;
A
#
# COMPACT_ATOMS: atom_id res chain seq x y z
N MET A 1 -9.32 -1.90 -21.78
CA MET A 1 -7.88 -2.20 -21.93
C MET A 1 -7.64 -3.63 -21.48
N GLU A 2 -6.64 -4.27 -22.05
CA GLU A 2 -6.15 -5.58 -21.57
C GLU A 2 -5.69 -5.46 -20.12
N GLN A 3 -5.97 -6.48 -19.32
CA GLN A 3 -5.59 -6.50 -17.91
C GLN A 3 -4.11 -6.87 -17.77
N VAL A 4 -3.38 -6.03 -17.06
CA VAL A 4 -1.94 -6.21 -16.82
C VAL A 4 -1.73 -7.22 -15.69
N GLU A 5 -0.84 -8.18 -15.91
CA GLU A 5 -0.32 -9.03 -14.87
C GLU A 5 0.97 -8.44 -14.28
N VAL A 6 0.96 -8.18 -12.99
CA VAL A 6 2.10 -7.63 -12.25
C VAL A 6 2.78 -8.74 -11.48
N LYS A 7 4.05 -9.01 -11.81
CA LYS A 7 4.86 -10.00 -11.12
C LYS A 7 5.56 -9.40 -9.91
N CYS A 8 5.39 -10.03 -8.75
CA CYS A 8 6.02 -9.63 -7.49
C CYS A 8 6.58 -10.88 -6.77
N GLY A 9 7.87 -11.12 -6.89
CA GLY A 9 8.46 -12.40 -6.46
C GLY A 9 7.81 -13.59 -7.19
N LYS A 10 7.22 -14.51 -6.43
CA LYS A 10 6.48 -15.67 -6.97
C LYS A 10 5.01 -15.36 -7.25
N LEU A 11 4.53 -14.16 -6.92
CA LEU A 11 3.14 -13.79 -7.08
C LEU A 11 2.90 -13.19 -8.47
N THR A 12 1.74 -13.49 -9.04
CA THR A 12 1.19 -12.83 -10.23
C THR A 12 -0.12 -12.14 -9.83
N ILE A 13 -0.12 -10.82 -9.83
CA ILE A 13 -1.23 -10.00 -9.36
C ILE A 13 -1.95 -9.41 -10.57
N SER A 14 -3.27 -9.61 -10.64
CA SER A 14 -4.12 -9.10 -11.71
C SER A 14 -5.55 -8.92 -11.17
N ASN A 15 -6.37 -8.10 -11.83
CA ASN A 15 -7.79 -7.99 -11.49
C ASN A 15 -8.57 -9.31 -11.77
N ASN A 16 -7.99 -10.24 -12.52
CA ASN A 16 -8.60 -11.53 -12.89
C ASN A 16 -8.07 -12.69 -12.05
N ASN A 17 -7.02 -12.47 -11.24
CA ASN A 17 -6.39 -13.53 -10.46
C ASN A 17 -6.99 -13.62 -9.05
N PRO A 18 -6.77 -14.73 -8.33
CA PRO A 18 -7.14 -14.83 -6.93
C PRO A 18 -6.57 -13.70 -6.07
N PHE A 19 -7.25 -13.43 -4.98
CA PHE A 19 -6.90 -12.41 -4.01
C PHE A 19 -5.46 -12.54 -3.49
N THR A 20 -4.75 -11.42 -3.43
CA THR A 20 -3.43 -11.28 -2.79
C THR A 20 -3.54 -10.33 -1.61
N LEU A 21 -3.09 -10.74 -0.44
CA LEU A 21 -3.09 -9.94 0.77
C LEU A 21 -1.83 -9.07 0.85
N ILE A 22 -2.01 -7.77 1.11
CA ILE A 22 -0.94 -6.87 1.53
C ILE A 22 -1.19 -6.54 3.01
N ALA A 23 -0.35 -7.05 3.91
CA ALA A 23 -0.56 -6.93 5.34
C ALA A 23 0.74 -6.77 6.13
N GLY A 24 0.62 -6.15 7.32
CA GLY A 24 1.71 -5.94 8.27
C GLY A 24 1.45 -4.74 9.18
N PRO A 25 2.32 -4.47 10.14
CA PRO A 25 2.18 -3.34 11.05
C PRO A 25 2.27 -2.02 10.30
N CYS A 26 1.45 -1.05 10.70
CA CYS A 26 1.38 0.25 10.03
C CYS A 26 2.74 0.95 9.95
N GLN A 27 3.57 0.78 11.00
CA GLN A 27 4.95 1.27 11.06
C GLN A 27 5.89 0.19 11.59
N LEU A 28 7.14 0.23 11.19
CA LEU A 28 8.18 -0.63 11.74
C LEU A 28 8.57 -0.12 13.14
N GLU A 29 8.31 -0.91 14.16
CA GLU A 29 8.62 -0.58 15.55
C GLU A 29 9.98 -1.14 15.99
N ASN A 30 10.23 -2.41 15.68
CA ASN A 30 11.50 -3.08 15.87
C ASN A 30 11.57 -4.34 15.01
N GLU A 31 12.77 -4.92 14.89
CA GLU A 31 13.02 -6.09 14.05
C GLU A 31 12.25 -7.33 14.53
N ASN A 32 12.29 -7.64 15.83
CA ASN A 32 11.65 -8.85 16.35
C ASN A 32 10.14 -8.86 16.09
N HIS A 33 9.48 -7.73 16.38
CA HIS A 33 8.05 -7.57 16.09
C HIS A 33 7.74 -7.74 14.59
N ALA A 34 8.56 -7.15 13.72
CA ALA A 34 8.37 -7.26 12.27
C ALA A 34 8.48 -8.71 11.79
N ILE A 35 9.51 -9.44 12.26
CA ILE A 35 9.73 -10.85 11.91
C ILE A 35 8.59 -11.73 12.42
N ASP A 36 8.16 -11.55 13.67
CA ASP A 36 7.09 -12.35 14.27
C ASP A 36 5.76 -12.15 13.55
N VAL A 37 5.42 -10.89 13.22
CA VAL A 37 4.21 -10.59 12.44
C VAL A 37 4.30 -11.17 11.04
N ALA A 38 5.45 -11.05 10.37
CA ALA A 38 5.64 -11.60 9.02
C ALA A 38 5.47 -13.13 9.00
N LYS A 39 6.05 -13.85 9.98
CA LYS A 39 5.89 -15.30 10.12
C LYS A 39 4.43 -15.71 10.36
N LYS A 40 3.74 -15.04 11.27
CA LYS A 40 2.32 -15.32 11.56
C LYS A 40 1.43 -15.07 10.35
N LEU A 41 1.64 -13.96 9.64
CA LEU A 41 0.90 -13.65 8.42
C LEU A 41 1.15 -14.71 7.34
N LYS A 42 2.40 -15.11 7.15
CA LYS A 42 2.75 -16.17 6.20
C LYS A 42 2.08 -17.50 6.55
N GLU A 43 2.11 -17.91 7.81
CA GLU A 43 1.45 -19.14 8.26
C GLU A 43 -0.07 -19.12 7.96
N ILE A 44 -0.74 -18.00 8.24
CA ILE A 44 -2.16 -17.85 7.97
C ILE A 44 -2.46 -17.89 6.47
N THR A 45 -1.69 -17.15 5.68
CA THR A 45 -1.91 -17.06 4.23
C THR A 45 -1.56 -18.36 3.51
N ASP A 46 -0.55 -19.10 3.96
CA ASP A 46 -0.23 -20.42 3.43
C ASP A 46 -1.38 -21.42 3.69
N LYS A 47 -1.97 -21.45 4.89
CA LYS A 47 -3.14 -22.27 5.22
C LYS A 47 -4.36 -21.95 4.36
N LEU A 48 -4.49 -20.68 3.95
CA LEU A 48 -5.61 -20.22 3.11
C LEU A 48 -5.30 -20.25 1.62
N SER A 49 -4.08 -20.63 1.23
CA SER A 49 -3.59 -20.56 -0.17
C SER A 49 -3.72 -19.16 -0.77
N ILE A 50 -3.45 -18.12 0.01
CA ILE A 50 -3.51 -16.70 -0.39
C ILE A 50 -2.09 -16.16 -0.57
N GLY A 51 -1.85 -15.42 -1.66
CA GLY A 51 -0.60 -14.69 -1.85
C GLY A 51 -0.41 -13.60 -0.79
N LEU A 52 0.82 -13.42 -0.28
CA LEU A 52 1.15 -12.41 0.73
C LEU A 52 2.27 -11.49 0.26
N ILE A 53 2.06 -10.18 0.43
CA ILE A 53 3.09 -9.14 0.42
C ILE A 53 3.14 -8.54 1.83
N TYR A 54 4.29 -8.66 2.49
CA TYR A 54 4.46 -8.04 3.80
C TYR A 54 4.62 -6.54 3.67
N LYS A 55 3.88 -5.77 4.46
CA LYS A 55 3.90 -4.31 4.41
C LYS A 55 4.21 -3.70 5.76
N THR A 56 5.20 -2.80 5.80
CA THR A 56 5.39 -1.88 6.92
C THR A 56 6.07 -0.60 6.44
N SER A 57 5.85 0.52 7.12
CA SER A 57 6.50 1.79 6.78
C SER A 57 7.68 2.04 7.72
N PHE A 58 8.83 2.43 7.19
CA PHE A 58 10.00 2.81 7.98
C PHE A 58 9.82 4.17 8.66
N ASP A 59 8.99 5.03 8.09
CA ASP A 59 8.67 6.36 8.60
C ASP A 59 7.21 6.72 8.31
N LYS A 60 6.55 7.32 9.26
CA LYS A 60 5.23 7.97 9.12
C LYS A 60 5.43 9.48 9.01
N ALA A 61 5.89 9.92 7.83
CA ALA A 61 6.30 11.29 7.55
C ALA A 61 5.18 12.34 7.73
N ASN A 62 3.91 11.92 7.68
CA ASN A 62 2.72 12.78 7.75
C ASN A 62 1.95 12.69 9.08
N ARG A 63 2.62 12.37 10.20
CA ARG A 63 1.95 12.37 11.51
C ARG A 63 1.35 13.74 11.84
N THR A 64 0.14 13.76 12.40
CA THR A 64 -0.55 14.99 12.82
C THR A 64 0.19 15.70 13.94
N SER A 65 0.70 14.94 14.94
CA SER A 65 1.47 15.49 16.06
C SER A 65 2.97 15.33 15.84
N LEU A 66 3.74 16.36 16.13
CA LEU A 66 5.21 16.31 16.13
C LEU A 66 5.76 15.26 17.11
N LYS A 67 5.04 14.99 18.20
CA LYS A 67 5.39 13.97 19.21
C LYS A 67 4.98 12.55 18.79
N GLY A 68 4.28 12.38 17.65
CA GLY A 68 3.83 11.08 17.15
C GLY A 68 5.00 10.17 16.82
N LYS A 69 4.91 8.89 17.21
CA LYS A 69 5.92 7.88 16.83
C LYS A 69 5.92 7.73 15.31
N ARG A 70 7.09 7.88 14.69
CA ARG A 70 7.25 7.84 13.23
C ARG A 70 7.75 6.49 12.71
N GLY A 71 8.30 5.65 13.52
CA GLY A 71 8.98 4.41 13.15
C GLY A 71 10.47 4.45 13.50
N VAL A 72 11.23 3.45 13.03
CA VAL A 72 12.66 3.33 13.36
C VAL A 72 13.58 4.11 12.40
N GLY A 73 13.02 4.67 11.34
CA GLY A 73 13.76 5.38 10.30
C GLY A 73 14.32 4.47 9.20
N LEU A 74 14.80 5.09 8.11
CA LEU A 74 15.17 4.38 6.89
C LEU A 74 16.33 3.40 7.12
N GLU A 75 17.46 3.86 7.61
CA GLU A 75 18.69 3.05 7.72
C GLU A 75 18.49 1.77 8.54
N LYS A 76 17.78 1.86 9.67
CA LYS A 76 17.50 0.72 10.55
C LYS A 76 16.48 -0.25 9.95
N SER A 77 15.68 0.19 8.99
CA SER A 77 14.64 -0.63 8.37
C SER A 77 15.18 -1.51 7.24
N LEU A 78 16.18 -1.06 6.50
CA LEU A 78 16.69 -1.77 5.32
C LEU A 78 17.13 -3.21 5.62
N PRO A 79 17.94 -3.47 6.67
CA PRO A 79 18.32 -4.84 7.03
C PRO A 79 17.13 -5.72 7.42
N VAL A 80 16.10 -5.14 8.05
CA VAL A 80 14.88 -5.88 8.44
C VAL A 80 14.10 -6.33 7.20
N PHE A 81 13.98 -5.46 6.19
CA PHE A 81 13.36 -5.82 4.91
C PHE A 81 14.10 -6.95 4.21
N ASP A 82 15.43 -6.88 4.12
CA ASP A 82 16.24 -7.95 3.53
C ASP A 82 16.06 -9.27 4.26
N LYS A 83 16.02 -9.24 5.60
CA LYS A 83 15.83 -10.43 6.42
C LYS A 83 14.45 -11.07 6.17
N ILE A 84 13.36 -10.28 6.10
CA ILE A 84 12.04 -10.80 5.80
C ILE A 84 12.02 -11.45 4.40
N ARG A 85 12.59 -10.79 3.39
CA ARG A 85 12.66 -11.31 2.03
C ARG A 85 13.47 -12.61 1.94
N LYS A 86 14.62 -12.64 2.60
CA LYS A 86 15.56 -13.77 2.52
C LYS A 86 15.12 -14.95 3.40
N ASP A 87 14.79 -14.70 4.67
CA ASP A 87 14.60 -15.76 5.65
C ASP A 87 13.14 -16.28 5.67
N ILE A 88 12.16 -15.42 5.35
CA ILE A 88 10.74 -15.79 5.31
C ILE A 88 10.28 -16.07 3.87
N GLY A 89 10.96 -15.49 2.88
CA GLY A 89 10.70 -15.75 1.46
C GLY A 89 9.43 -15.10 0.92
N ILE A 90 9.02 -13.96 1.48
CA ILE A 90 7.85 -13.18 1.03
C ILE A 90 8.26 -11.81 0.50
N PRO A 91 7.56 -11.28 -0.52
CA PRO A 91 7.79 -9.92 -0.98
C PRO A 91 7.51 -8.88 0.10
N VAL A 92 8.25 -7.77 0.05
CA VAL A 92 8.12 -6.65 1.00
C VAL A 92 7.72 -5.38 0.28
N LEU A 93 6.80 -4.63 0.90
CA LEU A 93 6.33 -3.31 0.49
C LEU A 93 6.63 -2.28 1.58
N THR A 94 7.16 -1.11 1.20
CA THR A 94 7.27 0.05 2.08
C THR A 94 6.97 1.36 1.36
N ASP A 95 6.63 2.40 2.11
CA ASP A 95 6.42 3.75 1.57
C ASP A 95 7.76 4.41 1.19
N ILE A 96 7.73 5.28 0.18
CA ILE A 96 8.79 6.24 -0.15
C ILE A 96 8.20 7.66 -0.15
N HIS A 97 8.99 8.66 0.25
CA HIS A 97 8.49 10.03 0.46
C HIS A 97 9.17 11.08 -0.40
N ASN A 98 10.35 10.79 -0.95
CA ASN A 98 11.12 11.66 -1.83
C ASN A 98 11.88 10.87 -2.90
N VAL A 99 12.45 11.59 -3.86
CA VAL A 99 13.16 11.02 -5.02
C VAL A 99 14.40 10.23 -4.59
N GLU A 100 15.15 10.74 -3.60
CA GLU A 100 16.42 10.16 -3.13
C GLU A 100 16.23 8.77 -2.52
N GLN A 101 15.07 8.52 -1.90
CA GLN A 101 14.74 7.22 -1.32
C GLN A 101 14.50 6.14 -2.35
N CYS A 102 14.05 6.48 -3.56
CA CYS A 102 13.63 5.49 -4.56
C CYS A 102 14.72 4.48 -4.89
N ALA A 103 15.91 4.97 -5.28
CA ALA A 103 17.02 4.10 -5.69
C ALA A 103 17.58 3.26 -4.52
N LEU A 104 17.62 3.82 -3.31
CA LEU A 104 18.12 3.12 -2.13
C LEU A 104 17.14 2.04 -1.68
N VAL A 105 15.88 2.42 -1.43
CA VAL A 105 14.85 1.51 -0.89
C VAL A 105 14.55 0.37 -1.87
N SER A 106 14.60 0.63 -3.16
CA SER A 106 14.34 -0.40 -4.19
C SER A 106 15.28 -1.61 -4.13
N LYS A 107 16.46 -1.47 -3.56
CA LYS A 107 17.40 -2.60 -3.37
C LYS A 107 16.92 -3.58 -2.29
N HIS A 108 16.12 -3.10 -1.36
CA HIS A 108 15.72 -3.82 -0.14
C HIS A 108 14.26 -4.27 -0.13
N VAL A 109 13.43 -3.80 -1.07
CA VAL A 109 12.02 -4.17 -1.15
C VAL A 109 11.62 -4.57 -2.58
N ASP A 110 10.44 -5.16 -2.72
CA ASP A 110 9.89 -5.60 -4.00
C ASP A 110 8.84 -4.63 -4.54
N VAL A 111 8.20 -3.89 -3.64
CA VAL A 111 7.16 -2.91 -3.98
C VAL A 111 7.47 -1.58 -3.31
N LEU A 112 7.54 -0.51 -4.10
CA LEU A 112 7.60 0.86 -3.61
C LEU A 112 6.19 1.46 -3.57
N GLN A 113 5.76 1.95 -2.40
CA GLN A 113 4.46 2.59 -2.27
C GLN A 113 4.59 4.12 -2.30
N ILE A 114 3.80 4.74 -3.17
CA ILE A 114 3.60 6.19 -3.18
C ILE A 114 2.43 6.53 -2.27
N PRO A 115 2.63 7.29 -1.18
CA PRO A 115 1.57 7.73 -0.29
C PRO A 115 0.51 8.58 -1.01
N ALA A 116 -0.73 8.56 -0.50
CA ALA A 116 -1.86 9.24 -1.12
C ALA A 116 -1.63 10.74 -1.35
N PHE A 117 -1.03 11.44 -0.40
CA PHE A 117 -0.73 12.88 -0.54
C PHE A 117 0.30 13.18 -1.64
N LEU A 118 1.14 12.22 -1.99
CA LEU A 118 2.20 12.37 -2.98
C LEU A 118 1.85 11.76 -4.34
N CYS A 119 0.64 11.26 -4.53
CA CYS A 119 0.24 10.51 -5.72
C CYS A 119 0.35 11.30 -7.04
N ARG A 120 0.40 12.64 -6.99
CA ARG A 120 0.55 13.52 -8.16
C ARG A 120 1.96 14.07 -8.36
N GLN A 121 2.91 13.80 -7.45
CA GLN A 121 4.29 14.31 -7.54
C GLN A 121 5.04 13.64 -8.70
N THR A 122 5.17 14.37 -9.80
CA THR A 122 5.68 13.83 -11.07
C THR A 122 7.09 13.27 -10.91
N ASP A 123 8.00 14.00 -10.27
CA ASP A 123 9.40 13.57 -10.13
C ASP A 123 9.52 12.31 -9.27
N LEU A 124 8.70 12.20 -8.21
CA LEU A 124 8.66 11.00 -7.36
C LEU A 124 8.14 9.79 -8.14
N LEU A 125 7.08 9.95 -8.94
CA LEU A 125 6.52 8.89 -9.76
C LEU A 125 7.53 8.39 -10.81
N ILE A 126 8.24 9.30 -11.48
CA ILE A 126 9.27 9.00 -12.47
C ILE A 126 10.45 8.29 -11.80
N ALA A 127 10.94 8.80 -10.67
CA ALA A 127 12.05 8.21 -9.94
C ALA A 127 11.72 6.78 -9.45
N ALA A 128 10.51 6.59 -8.91
CA ALA A 128 10.03 5.26 -8.53
C ALA A 128 9.94 4.32 -9.75
N ALA A 129 9.37 4.78 -10.87
CA ALA A 129 9.27 4.00 -12.10
C ALA A 129 10.63 3.51 -12.60
N LYS A 130 11.64 4.37 -12.60
CA LYS A 130 13.01 4.07 -13.04
C LYS A 130 13.70 2.96 -12.23
N THR A 131 13.20 2.62 -11.04
CA THR A 131 13.74 1.50 -10.25
C THR A 131 13.41 0.13 -10.83
N GLY A 132 12.42 0.03 -11.73
CA GLY A 132 11.90 -1.23 -12.27
C GLY A 132 11.12 -2.10 -11.28
N LYS A 133 10.94 -1.65 -10.03
CA LYS A 133 10.16 -2.35 -9.02
C LYS A 133 8.65 -2.20 -9.27
N VAL A 134 7.85 -3.01 -8.57
CA VAL A 134 6.40 -2.79 -8.55
C VAL A 134 6.11 -1.46 -7.83
N ILE A 135 5.29 -0.63 -8.45
CA ILE A 135 4.89 0.67 -7.89
C ILE A 135 3.44 0.61 -7.47
N ASN A 136 3.18 0.67 -6.16
CA ASN A 136 1.83 0.79 -5.64
C ASN A 136 1.51 2.26 -5.37
N VAL A 137 0.55 2.84 -6.11
CA VAL A 137 0.15 4.23 -5.90
C VAL A 137 -1.17 4.29 -5.15
N LYS A 138 -1.16 4.91 -3.97
CA LYS A 138 -2.40 5.18 -3.23
C LYS A 138 -3.10 6.40 -3.84
N LYS A 139 -4.35 6.21 -4.26
CA LYS A 139 -5.17 7.31 -4.75
C LYS A 139 -5.31 8.38 -3.66
N GLY A 140 -5.01 9.64 -4.00
CA GLY A 140 -5.23 10.77 -3.09
C GLY A 140 -6.70 10.88 -2.70
N GLN A 141 -6.97 11.28 -1.46
CA GLN A 141 -8.33 11.50 -0.95
C GLN A 141 -9.07 12.59 -1.73
N PHE A 142 -8.32 13.47 -2.38
CA PHE A 142 -8.81 14.58 -3.20
C PHE A 142 -8.95 14.22 -4.68
N LEU A 143 -8.52 13.00 -5.08
CA LEU A 143 -8.44 12.60 -6.49
C LEU A 143 -9.64 11.73 -6.87
N ALA A 144 -10.25 12.02 -8.01
CA ALA A 144 -11.28 11.16 -8.58
C ALA A 144 -10.68 9.84 -9.12
N PRO A 145 -11.43 8.72 -9.08
CA PRO A 145 -10.91 7.42 -9.50
C PRO A 145 -10.52 7.38 -10.99
N TRP A 146 -11.22 8.10 -11.85
CA TRP A 146 -10.88 8.21 -13.28
C TRP A 146 -9.60 9.00 -13.56
N ASP A 147 -9.20 9.90 -12.65
CA ASP A 147 -7.97 10.69 -12.80
C ASP A 147 -6.70 9.87 -12.50
N MET A 148 -6.86 8.67 -11.92
CA MET A 148 -5.74 7.76 -11.71
C MET A 148 -5.06 7.32 -13.01
N VAL A 149 -5.76 7.40 -14.15
CA VAL A 149 -5.15 7.17 -15.47
C VAL A 149 -3.96 8.09 -15.73
N ASN A 150 -4.05 9.36 -15.32
CA ASN A 150 -2.96 10.33 -15.48
C ASN A 150 -1.75 10.00 -14.60
N VAL A 151 -2.01 9.44 -13.41
CA VAL A 151 -0.96 9.01 -12.47
C VAL A 151 -0.24 7.78 -13.01
N THR A 152 -0.99 6.75 -13.41
CA THR A 152 -0.42 5.52 -13.95
C THR A 152 0.31 5.77 -15.27
N LYS A 153 -0.19 6.70 -16.10
CA LYS A 153 0.45 7.08 -17.35
C LYS A 153 1.85 7.67 -17.15
N LYS A 154 2.06 8.49 -16.11
CA LYS A 154 3.41 9.01 -15.81
C LYS A 154 4.41 7.89 -15.50
N ILE A 155 3.96 6.83 -14.82
CA ILE A 155 4.80 5.67 -14.49
C ILE A 155 5.04 4.82 -15.74
N SER A 156 3.99 4.51 -16.51
CA SER A 156 4.10 3.67 -17.70
C SER A 156 4.90 4.33 -18.83
N ASP A 157 4.71 5.63 -19.04
CA ASP A 157 5.49 6.40 -20.03
C ASP A 157 6.98 6.53 -19.62
N SER A 158 7.28 6.34 -18.33
CA SER A 158 8.65 6.23 -17.81
C SER A 158 9.25 4.83 -17.94
N GLY A 159 8.56 3.90 -18.64
CA GLY A 159 9.05 2.56 -18.97
C GLY A 159 8.68 1.47 -17.99
N ASN A 160 7.87 1.74 -16.95
CA ASN A 160 7.48 0.73 -15.95
C ASN A 160 5.98 0.45 -15.98
N LYS A 161 5.61 -0.78 -16.33
CA LYS A 161 4.21 -1.25 -16.34
C LYS A 161 3.83 -2.09 -15.12
N ASN A 162 4.74 -2.29 -14.16
CA ASN A 162 4.46 -3.01 -12.92
C ASN A 162 3.79 -2.08 -11.91
N ILE A 163 2.51 -1.79 -12.11
CA ILE A 163 1.77 -0.77 -11.36
C ILE A 163 0.59 -1.43 -10.64
N LEU A 164 0.42 -1.10 -9.36
CA LEU A 164 -0.78 -1.34 -8.57
C LEU A 164 -1.42 0.02 -8.24
N VAL A 165 -2.74 0.10 -8.23
CA VAL A 165 -3.48 1.31 -7.86
C VAL A 165 -4.34 1.04 -6.64
N THR A 166 -4.22 1.87 -5.60
CA THR A 166 -4.90 1.62 -4.31
C THR A 166 -6.02 2.63 -4.06
N GLU A 167 -7.24 2.12 -3.88
CA GLU A 167 -8.35 2.86 -3.30
C GLU A 167 -8.20 2.91 -1.78
N ARG A 168 -8.35 4.11 -1.19
CA ARG A 168 -8.21 4.34 0.25
C ARG A 168 -9.20 5.36 0.83
N GLY A 169 -10.29 5.62 0.12
CA GLY A 169 -11.30 6.62 0.47
C GLY A 169 -11.02 8.00 -0.11
N ALA A 170 -12.06 8.76 -0.25
CA ALA A 170 -12.07 10.15 -0.67
C ALA A 170 -12.56 11.04 0.47
N SER A 171 -12.06 12.27 0.56
CA SER A 171 -12.52 13.25 1.53
C SER A 171 -13.98 13.64 1.25
N PHE A 172 -14.80 13.62 2.30
CA PHE A 172 -16.21 14.02 2.26
C PHE A 172 -16.48 14.99 3.41
N GLY A 173 -16.36 16.27 3.12
CA GLY A 173 -16.32 17.29 4.16
C GLY A 173 -15.03 17.26 4.98
N TYR A 174 -15.11 17.69 6.23
CA TYR A 174 -13.97 17.75 7.14
C TYR A 174 -13.82 16.42 7.90
N ASN A 175 -12.59 15.97 8.06
CA ASN A 175 -12.19 14.81 8.88
C ASN A 175 -12.93 13.49 8.60
N THR A 176 -13.66 13.41 7.48
CA THR A 176 -14.44 12.22 7.11
C THR A 176 -13.96 11.69 5.77
N LEU A 177 -13.86 10.37 5.67
CA LEU A 177 -13.59 9.66 4.44
C LEU A 177 -14.78 8.79 4.05
N VAL A 178 -15.07 8.75 2.76
CA VAL A 178 -16.04 7.83 2.17
C VAL A 178 -15.32 6.95 1.16
N SER A 179 -15.58 5.65 1.23
CA SER A 179 -15.12 4.70 0.22
C SER A 179 -16.23 4.44 -0.77
N ASP A 180 -16.05 4.97 -1.95
CA ASP A 180 -16.94 4.66 -3.07
C ASP A 180 -16.45 3.39 -3.76
N PHE A 181 -17.14 2.26 -3.54
CA PHE A 181 -16.78 0.99 -4.16
C PHE A 181 -16.88 0.99 -5.69
N ARG A 182 -17.61 1.95 -6.28
CA ARG A 182 -17.63 2.14 -7.74
C ARG A 182 -16.25 2.56 -8.28
N SER A 183 -15.39 3.10 -7.42
CA SER A 183 -14.03 3.46 -7.77
C SER A 183 -13.19 2.25 -8.22
N ILE A 184 -13.46 1.06 -7.66
CA ILE A 184 -12.74 -0.17 -7.98
C ILE A 184 -12.92 -0.55 -9.46
N PRO A 185 -14.12 -0.78 -9.98
CA PRO A 185 -14.30 -1.07 -11.41
C PRO A 185 -13.92 0.12 -12.32
N ILE A 186 -14.02 1.37 -11.85
CA ILE A 186 -13.57 2.54 -12.62
C ILE A 186 -12.05 2.50 -12.80
N MET A 187 -11.28 2.29 -11.73
CA MET A 187 -9.82 2.22 -11.81
C MET A 187 -9.32 0.98 -12.54
N SER A 188 -10.03 -0.17 -12.43
CA SER A 188 -9.64 -1.39 -13.14
C SER A 188 -9.73 -1.28 -14.67
N LYS A 189 -10.52 -0.33 -15.20
CA LYS A 189 -10.56 -0.03 -16.64
C LYS A 189 -9.23 0.49 -17.18
N ASN A 190 -8.34 0.99 -16.31
CA ASN A 190 -6.99 1.38 -16.69
C ASN A 190 -6.07 0.17 -16.98
N GLY A 191 -6.56 -1.06 -16.73
CA GLY A 191 -5.84 -2.31 -16.94
C GLY A 191 -4.93 -2.75 -15.79
N TYR A 192 -4.65 -1.89 -14.82
CA TYR A 192 -3.77 -2.22 -13.69
C TYR A 192 -4.55 -2.85 -12.53
N PRO A 193 -3.93 -3.77 -11.76
CA PRO A 193 -4.55 -4.37 -10.59
C PRO A 193 -4.94 -3.31 -9.55
N VAL A 194 -6.16 -3.44 -9.01
CA VAL A 194 -6.69 -2.53 -8.01
C VAL A 194 -6.54 -3.14 -6.62
N VAL A 195 -5.97 -2.36 -5.71
CA VAL A 195 -5.86 -2.67 -4.28
C VAL A 195 -6.90 -1.89 -3.52
N PHE A 196 -7.59 -2.54 -2.58
CA PHE A 196 -8.47 -1.85 -1.64
C PHE A 196 -7.82 -1.77 -0.25
N ASP A 197 -7.56 -0.55 0.24
CA ASP A 197 -7.02 -0.32 1.57
C ASP A 197 -8.15 -0.27 2.61
N ALA A 198 -8.52 -1.44 3.11
CA ALA A 198 -9.60 -1.60 4.10
C ALA A 198 -9.27 -1.01 5.48
N THR A 199 -8.01 -0.63 5.73
CA THR A 199 -7.58 -0.04 7.00
C THR A 199 -7.72 1.48 7.00
N HIS A 200 -7.16 2.13 5.98
CA HIS A 200 -7.10 3.59 5.95
C HIS A 200 -8.33 4.25 5.34
N SER A 201 -9.14 3.50 4.61
CA SER A 201 -10.40 3.99 4.03
C SER A 201 -11.47 4.35 5.07
N VAL A 202 -11.34 3.84 6.29
CA VAL A 202 -12.25 4.10 7.41
C VAL A 202 -11.64 5.03 8.49
N GLN A 203 -10.52 5.66 8.17
CA GLN A 203 -9.92 6.66 9.08
C GLN A 203 -10.77 7.91 9.17
N GLN A 204 -10.75 8.53 10.34
CA GLN A 204 -11.16 9.93 10.56
C GLN A 204 -9.89 10.75 10.82
N PRO A 205 -9.27 11.35 9.79
CA PRO A 205 -8.04 12.11 9.95
C PRO A 205 -8.23 13.25 10.93
N GLY A 206 -7.41 13.30 12.01
CA GLY A 206 -7.55 14.31 13.06
C GLY A 206 -8.81 14.19 13.93
N GLY A 207 -9.62 13.14 13.78
CA GLY A 207 -10.90 12.98 14.53
C GLY A 207 -10.75 12.86 16.05
N LEU A 208 -9.55 12.61 16.55
CA LEU A 208 -9.18 12.63 17.97
C LEU A 208 -8.14 13.72 18.26
N GLY A 209 -8.20 14.87 17.56
CA GLY A 209 -7.23 15.95 17.69
C GLY A 209 -5.86 15.59 17.14
N GLU A 210 -4.94 15.15 17.97
CA GLU A 210 -3.57 14.77 17.58
C GLU A 210 -3.48 13.37 16.92
N LYS A 211 -4.57 12.60 16.84
CA LYS A 211 -4.62 11.23 16.31
C LYS A 211 -5.80 11.05 15.36
N SER A 212 -5.68 10.09 14.47
CA SER A 212 -6.80 9.63 13.64
C SER A 212 -7.74 8.74 14.46
N GLY A 213 -9.07 8.93 14.28
CA GLY A 213 -10.13 8.09 14.84
C GLY A 213 -10.74 7.14 13.80
N GLY A 214 -11.84 6.49 14.17
CA GLY A 214 -12.78 5.78 13.30
C GLY A 214 -12.44 4.33 12.94
N GLN A 215 -11.20 3.92 12.95
CA GLN A 215 -10.79 2.62 12.40
C GLN A 215 -11.39 1.38 13.11
N ARG A 216 -11.60 1.43 14.41
CA ARG A 216 -12.09 0.26 15.18
C ARG A 216 -13.59 0.07 15.09
N GLU A 217 -14.33 1.13 14.81
CA GLU A 217 -15.78 1.14 14.77
C GLU A 217 -16.36 0.50 13.49
N PHE A 218 -15.52 0.30 12.46
CA PHE A 218 -15.93 -0.16 11.13
C PHE A 218 -15.46 -1.57 10.80
N ILE A 219 -15.50 -2.50 11.75
CA ILE A 219 -15.13 -3.91 11.51
C ILE A 219 -16.04 -4.54 10.43
N GLU A 220 -17.34 -4.23 10.45
CA GLU A 220 -18.29 -4.73 9.45
C GLU A 220 -17.99 -4.21 8.04
N TYR A 221 -17.49 -3.01 7.92
CA TYR A 221 -17.03 -2.45 6.66
C TYR A 221 -15.86 -3.26 6.06
N ARG A 222 -14.92 -3.69 6.90
CA ARG A 222 -13.81 -4.57 6.46
C ARG A 222 -14.31 -5.93 5.99
N LYS A 223 -15.34 -6.50 6.62
CA LYS A 223 -15.99 -7.74 6.16
C LYS A 223 -16.67 -7.52 4.81
N GLY A 224 -17.38 -6.43 4.63
CA GLY A 224 -17.99 -6.05 3.36
C GLY A 224 -16.99 -5.90 2.22
N SER A 225 -15.79 -5.35 2.51
CA SER A 225 -14.73 -5.19 1.52
C SER A 225 -14.18 -6.52 1.01
N SER A 226 -14.25 -7.58 1.82
CA SER A 226 -13.84 -8.93 1.41
C SER A 226 -14.81 -9.56 0.40
N CYS A 227 -16.04 -9.07 0.32
CA CYS A 227 -17.05 -9.49 -0.66
C CYS A 227 -16.92 -8.72 -1.98
N CYS A 228 -16.17 -7.63 -2.02
CA CYS A 228 -15.94 -6.84 -3.22
C CYS A 228 -14.68 -7.34 -3.93
N TRP A 229 -14.78 -7.52 -5.22
CA TRP A 229 -13.72 -7.94 -6.12
C TRP A 229 -12.52 -6.99 -6.00
N SER A 230 -11.57 -7.32 -5.15
CA SER A 230 -10.26 -6.70 -5.14
C SER A 230 -9.21 -7.81 -5.19
N SER A 231 -8.36 -7.76 -6.17
CA SER A 231 -7.23 -8.67 -6.28
C SER A 231 -6.18 -8.47 -5.17
N CYS A 232 -6.36 -7.44 -4.34
CA CYS A 232 -5.41 -7.11 -3.28
C CYS A 232 -6.09 -6.33 -2.14
N GLY A 233 -5.92 -6.76 -0.91
CA GLY A 233 -6.44 -6.07 0.28
C GLY A 233 -5.32 -5.64 1.24
N PHE A 234 -5.49 -4.48 1.86
CA PHE A 234 -4.61 -3.97 2.90
C PHE A 234 -5.20 -4.22 4.29
N TYR A 235 -4.52 -4.96 5.12
CA TYR A 235 -4.83 -5.08 6.53
C TYR A 235 -3.64 -4.58 7.35
N GLY A 236 -3.79 -3.42 7.97
CA GLY A 236 -2.81 -2.92 8.94
C GLY A 236 -3.26 -3.29 10.35
N ASN A 237 -2.44 -4.03 11.09
CA ASN A 237 -2.63 -4.12 12.53
C ASN A 237 -2.13 -2.79 13.13
N THR A 238 -3.05 -1.99 13.65
CA THR A 238 -2.71 -0.95 14.61
C THR A 238 -2.92 -1.53 16.00
N PRO A 239 -1.97 -1.37 16.93
CA PRO A 239 -2.16 -1.75 18.33
C PRO A 239 -3.29 -0.98 19.00
#